data_9bf8cc1b39bbda9e9ad217e513c1e001
#
_entry.id   9bf8cc1b39bbda9e9ad217e513c1e001
#
_cell.length_a   1.000
_cell.length_b   1.000
_cell.length_c   1.000
_cell.angle_alpha   90.00
_cell.angle_beta   90.00
_cell.angle_gamma   90.00
#
_symmetry.space_group_name_H-M   'P 1'
#
loop_
_entity.id
_entity.type
_entity.pdbx_description
1 polymer ?
#
loop_
_entity_poly.entity_id
_entity_poly.type
_entity_poly.pdbx_seq_one_letter_code
_entity_poly.pdbx_strand_id
1 'polypeptide(L)'
;MLKNLLLTSLRNLARNKLYTLINLLGLATGIASFVLIGSYVRYERSYDRFVPHTDRVYRVVGEIEMEGQGEHSSSMVFGLGPRLSADHPELIETYCRWFDFQDPQHSLKVGDSLSTNKLFTETGLYLVDSTVFELFGYPLKVGDPNTALVRPGSIVLSEELAKKYFGDSDPMGKMIRWDGSQDLMVTGILGEIPDNSHIRFEGLVSIGTILQFWQ
;
A
#
# COMPACT_ATOMS: atom_id res chain seq x y z
N MET A 1 35.76 32.62 -35.75
CA MET A 1 34.37 33.11 -35.90
C MET A 1 33.52 32.88 -34.65
N LEU A 2 33.43 31.69 -34.12
CA LEU A 2 32.60 31.34 -32.93
C LEU A 2 32.90 32.16 -31.67
N LYS A 3 34.20 32.37 -31.35
CA LYS A 3 34.65 33.15 -30.19
C LYS A 3 34.19 34.62 -30.23
N ASN A 4 34.18 35.21 -31.44
CA ASN A 4 33.74 36.61 -31.58
C ASN A 4 32.22 36.74 -31.48
N LEU A 5 31.49 35.77 -31.99
CA LEU A 5 30.03 35.68 -31.85
C LEU A 5 29.64 35.57 -30.37
N LEU A 6 30.27 34.66 -29.60
CA LEU A 6 30.00 34.49 -28.16
C LEU A 6 30.33 35.77 -27.38
N LEU A 7 31.48 36.42 -27.64
CA LEU A 7 31.84 37.65 -26.96
C LEU A 7 30.90 38.81 -27.27
N THR A 8 30.43 38.93 -28.51
CA THR A 8 29.46 39.96 -28.92
C THR A 8 28.11 39.72 -28.25
N SER A 9 27.64 38.45 -28.19
CA SER A 9 26.39 38.08 -27.54
C SER A 9 26.46 38.38 -26.03
N LEU A 10 27.53 38.00 -25.34
CA LEU A 10 27.73 38.30 -23.91
C LEU A 10 27.75 39.80 -23.63
N ARG A 11 28.44 40.62 -24.47
CA ARG A 11 28.41 42.07 -24.33
C ARG A 11 27.03 42.67 -24.53
N ASN A 12 26.25 42.12 -25.45
CA ASN A 12 24.87 42.57 -25.69
C ASN A 12 23.94 42.25 -24.53
N LEU A 13 24.06 41.05 -23.96
CA LEU A 13 23.35 40.65 -22.75
C LEU A 13 23.70 41.55 -21.55
N ALA A 14 24.99 41.84 -21.35
CA ALA A 14 25.47 42.72 -20.28
C ALA A 14 25.04 44.19 -20.45
N ARG A 15 24.85 44.65 -21.70
CA ARG A 15 24.39 45.99 -22.01
C ARG A 15 22.91 46.23 -21.77
N ASN A 16 22.07 45.17 -22.04
CA ASN A 16 20.60 45.21 -21.92
C ASN A 16 20.13 44.42 -20.71
N LYS A 17 20.55 44.80 -19.51
CA LYS A 17 20.36 44.04 -18.26
C LYS A 17 18.91 43.68 -17.97
N LEU A 18 17.96 44.62 -18.11
CA LEU A 18 16.56 44.42 -17.80
C LEU A 18 15.91 43.38 -18.75
N TYR A 19 16.17 43.53 -20.06
CA TYR A 19 15.67 42.62 -21.06
C TYR A 19 16.25 41.20 -20.88
N THR A 20 17.55 41.12 -20.59
CA THR A 20 18.24 39.88 -20.31
C THR A 20 17.69 39.21 -19.06
N LEU A 21 17.42 39.99 -17.99
CA LEU A 21 16.83 39.48 -16.75
C LEU A 21 15.42 38.89 -16.98
N ILE A 22 14.57 39.61 -17.70
CA ILE A 22 13.18 39.13 -18.01
C ILE A 22 13.24 37.81 -18.80
N ASN A 23 14.08 37.76 -19.83
CA ASN A 23 14.20 36.54 -20.65
C ASN A 23 14.80 35.37 -19.83
N LEU A 24 15.78 35.65 -18.98
CA LEU A 24 16.37 34.62 -18.12
C LEU A 24 15.37 34.10 -17.10
N LEU A 25 14.58 34.96 -16.47
CA LEU A 25 13.52 34.57 -15.54
C LEU A 25 12.44 33.77 -16.26
N GLY A 26 12.00 34.19 -17.44
CA GLY A 26 11.03 33.45 -18.24
C GLY A 26 11.52 32.05 -18.62
N LEU A 27 12.78 31.96 -19.09
CA LEU A 27 13.39 30.67 -19.43
C LEU A 27 13.57 29.79 -18.19
N ALA A 28 14.05 30.35 -17.07
CA ALA A 28 14.22 29.62 -15.81
C ALA A 28 12.89 29.08 -15.30
N THR A 29 11.83 29.89 -15.31
CA THR A 29 10.48 29.48 -14.93
C THR A 29 9.95 28.36 -15.84
N GLY A 30 10.13 28.49 -17.15
CA GLY A 30 9.73 27.47 -18.12
C GLY A 30 10.44 26.12 -17.88
N ILE A 31 11.75 26.15 -17.68
CA ILE A 31 12.54 24.94 -17.38
C ILE A 31 12.12 24.35 -16.02
N ALA A 32 11.97 25.17 -14.99
CA ALA A 32 11.54 24.70 -13.67
C ALA A 32 10.17 24.03 -13.73
N SER A 33 9.22 24.64 -14.42
CA SER A 33 7.87 24.06 -14.61
C SER A 33 7.93 22.74 -15.38
N PHE A 34 8.73 22.66 -16.43
CA PHE A 34 8.91 21.43 -17.20
C PHE A 34 9.49 20.30 -16.35
N VAL A 35 10.53 20.59 -15.57
CA VAL A 35 11.17 19.59 -14.67
C VAL A 35 10.20 19.13 -13.59
N LEU A 36 9.47 20.06 -12.96
CA LEU A 36 8.47 19.72 -11.93
C LEU A 36 7.36 18.84 -12.48
N ILE A 37 6.75 19.24 -13.59
CA ILE A 37 5.67 18.45 -14.22
C ILE A 37 6.21 17.09 -14.68
N GLY A 38 7.37 17.05 -15.31
CA GLY A 38 7.99 15.80 -15.76
C GLY A 38 8.30 14.86 -14.60
N SER A 39 8.80 15.40 -13.48
CA SER A 39 9.07 14.63 -12.26
C SER A 39 7.77 14.09 -11.65
N TYR A 40 6.72 14.92 -11.58
CA TYR A 40 5.40 14.52 -11.09
C TYR A 40 4.81 13.40 -11.94
N VAL A 41 4.76 13.57 -13.26
CA VAL A 41 4.24 12.54 -14.18
C VAL A 41 5.03 11.23 -14.07
N ARG A 42 6.36 11.34 -13.93
CA ARG A 42 7.21 10.16 -13.73
C ARG A 42 6.90 9.45 -12.41
N TYR A 43 6.70 10.20 -11.33
CA TYR A 43 6.33 9.68 -10.02
C TYR A 43 4.96 8.99 -10.07
N GLU A 44 3.94 9.64 -10.62
CA GLU A 44 2.59 9.07 -10.80
C GLU A 44 2.61 7.77 -11.61
N ARG A 45 3.41 7.72 -12.66
CA ARG A 45 3.56 6.52 -13.48
C ARG A 45 4.38 5.41 -12.83
N SER A 46 5.00 5.66 -11.70
CA SER A 46 5.79 4.66 -10.97
C SER A 46 4.98 3.87 -9.94
N TYR A 47 3.73 4.28 -9.68
CA TYR A 47 2.87 3.59 -8.71
C TYR A 47 2.68 2.11 -9.05
N ASP A 48 2.76 1.27 -8.03
CA ASP A 48 2.57 -0.19 -8.03
C ASP A 48 3.43 -0.98 -9.04
N ARG A 49 4.46 -0.36 -9.64
CA ARG A 49 5.35 -1.06 -10.58
C ARG A 49 6.22 -2.13 -9.93
N PHE A 50 6.30 -2.14 -8.62
CA PHE A 50 6.99 -3.18 -7.87
C PHE A 50 6.17 -4.47 -7.77
N VAL A 51 4.85 -4.39 -7.98
CA VAL A 51 3.96 -5.56 -7.97
C VAL A 51 4.32 -6.48 -9.13
N PRO A 52 4.55 -7.79 -8.88
CA PRO A 52 4.82 -8.75 -9.94
C PRO A 52 3.65 -8.81 -10.93
N HIS A 53 3.98 -8.92 -12.23
CA HIS A 53 2.98 -9.15 -13.28
C HIS A 53 1.81 -8.16 -13.29
N THR A 54 2.09 -6.85 -13.05
CA THR A 54 1.06 -5.78 -13.03
C THR A 54 0.18 -5.74 -14.26
N ASP A 55 0.67 -6.22 -15.42
CA ASP A 55 -0.06 -6.34 -16.67
C ASP A 55 -1.17 -7.41 -16.64
N ARG A 56 -1.15 -8.32 -15.66
CA ARG A 56 -2.12 -9.40 -15.47
C ARG A 56 -2.90 -9.30 -14.14
N VAL A 57 -2.64 -8.28 -13.34
CA VAL A 57 -3.36 -8.04 -12.08
C VAL A 57 -4.54 -7.11 -12.35
N TYR A 58 -5.73 -7.56 -12.01
CA TYR A 58 -6.98 -6.82 -12.25
C TYR A 58 -7.74 -6.67 -10.93
N ARG A 59 -8.27 -5.47 -10.71
CA ARG A 59 -9.24 -5.23 -9.64
C ARG A 59 -10.64 -5.50 -10.18
N VAL A 60 -11.37 -6.38 -9.49
CA VAL A 60 -12.77 -6.62 -9.82
C VAL A 60 -13.62 -5.52 -9.22
N VAL A 61 -14.43 -4.87 -10.05
CA VAL A 61 -15.41 -3.86 -9.65
C VAL A 61 -16.79 -4.29 -10.15
N GLY A 62 -17.83 -3.92 -9.42
CA GLY A 62 -19.21 -4.20 -9.78
C GLY A 62 -19.98 -2.93 -10.09
N GLU A 63 -20.96 -3.05 -10.96
CA GLU A 63 -21.99 -2.04 -11.18
C GLU A 63 -23.28 -2.54 -10.54
N ILE A 64 -23.78 -1.79 -9.57
CA ILE A 64 -25.02 -2.11 -8.87
C ILE A 64 -26.09 -1.15 -9.40
N GLU A 65 -27.03 -1.67 -10.16
CA GLU A 65 -28.21 -0.91 -10.57
C GLU A 65 -29.32 -1.11 -9.52
N MET A 66 -29.62 -0.03 -8.77
CA MET A 66 -30.79 0.07 -7.93
C MET A 66 -31.69 1.17 -8.50
N GLU A 67 -32.98 0.87 -8.69
CA GLU A 67 -34.05 1.76 -9.18
C GLU A 67 -33.63 3.22 -9.49
N GLY A 68 -32.98 3.43 -10.67
CA GLY A 68 -32.63 4.75 -11.19
C GLY A 68 -31.30 5.36 -10.71
N GLN A 69 -30.50 4.64 -9.95
CA GLN A 69 -29.13 5.03 -9.57
C GLN A 69 -28.18 3.87 -9.83
N GLY A 70 -27.31 4.00 -10.82
CA GLY A 70 -26.17 3.12 -11.04
C GLY A 70 -25.02 3.56 -10.13
N GLU A 71 -24.54 2.67 -9.28
CA GLU A 71 -23.36 2.91 -8.45
C GLU A 71 -22.23 1.94 -8.85
N HIS A 72 -21.09 2.50 -9.22
CA HIS A 72 -19.86 1.72 -9.41
C HIS A 72 -19.27 1.41 -8.04
N SER A 73 -19.31 0.14 -7.64
CA SER A 73 -18.75 -0.29 -6.37
C SER A 73 -17.45 -1.06 -6.56
N SER A 74 -16.45 -0.72 -5.76
CA SER A 74 -15.25 -1.52 -5.61
C SER A 74 -15.38 -2.59 -4.51
N SER A 75 -16.50 -2.58 -3.78
CA SER A 75 -16.84 -3.60 -2.80
C SER A 75 -17.65 -4.70 -3.46
N MET A 76 -17.13 -5.92 -3.39
CA MET A 76 -17.74 -7.10 -4.01
C MET A 76 -18.18 -8.10 -2.95
N VAL A 77 -19.09 -8.99 -3.33
CA VAL A 77 -19.51 -10.08 -2.44
C VAL A 77 -18.31 -10.95 -2.08
N PHE A 78 -18.21 -11.34 -0.81
CA PHE A 78 -17.07 -12.02 -0.23
C PHE A 78 -16.68 -13.32 -0.95
N GLY A 79 -17.67 -14.06 -1.47
CA GLY A 79 -17.45 -15.31 -2.19
C GLY A 79 -17.05 -15.20 -3.65
N LEU A 80 -16.95 -13.97 -4.20
CA LEU A 80 -16.74 -13.79 -5.64
C LEU A 80 -15.38 -14.33 -6.11
N GLY A 81 -14.29 -13.97 -5.40
CA GLY A 81 -12.94 -14.44 -5.76
C GLY A 81 -12.84 -15.97 -5.82
N PRO A 82 -13.19 -16.68 -4.74
CA PRO A 82 -13.21 -18.14 -4.75
C PRO A 82 -14.08 -18.73 -5.86
N ARG A 83 -15.25 -18.14 -6.10
CA ARG A 83 -16.19 -18.63 -7.12
C ARG A 83 -15.64 -18.45 -8.52
N LEU A 84 -15.14 -17.27 -8.85
CA LEU A 84 -14.55 -17.00 -10.17
C LEU A 84 -13.35 -17.89 -10.45
N SER A 85 -12.48 -18.11 -9.45
CA SER A 85 -11.33 -19.00 -9.62
C SER A 85 -11.74 -20.47 -9.81
N ALA A 86 -12.82 -20.90 -9.18
CA ALA A 86 -13.35 -22.25 -9.33
C ALA A 86 -14.05 -22.45 -10.69
N ASP A 87 -14.79 -21.45 -11.17
CA ASP A 87 -15.55 -21.54 -12.43
C ASP A 87 -14.65 -21.31 -13.66
N HIS A 88 -13.54 -20.58 -13.52
CA HIS A 88 -12.64 -20.18 -14.60
C HIS A 88 -11.14 -20.38 -14.27
N PRO A 89 -10.73 -21.59 -13.90
CA PRO A 89 -9.34 -21.87 -13.51
C PRO A 89 -8.32 -21.65 -14.66
N GLU A 90 -8.79 -21.66 -15.90
CA GLU A 90 -7.97 -21.37 -17.09
C GLU A 90 -7.66 -19.88 -17.27
N LEU A 91 -8.42 -18.98 -16.63
CA LEU A 91 -8.27 -17.53 -16.74
C LEU A 91 -7.68 -16.93 -15.46
N ILE A 92 -7.98 -17.51 -14.31
CA ILE A 92 -7.65 -16.96 -12.99
C ILE A 92 -6.63 -17.87 -12.32
N GLU A 93 -5.38 -17.44 -12.34
CA GLU A 93 -4.26 -18.13 -11.72
C GLU A 93 -4.34 -18.08 -10.20
N THR A 94 -4.62 -16.88 -9.66
CA THR A 94 -4.78 -16.64 -8.23
C THR A 94 -5.71 -15.44 -7.99
N TYR A 95 -6.21 -15.31 -6.78
CA TYR A 95 -6.99 -14.14 -6.34
C TYR A 95 -6.59 -13.77 -4.92
N CYS A 96 -6.82 -12.50 -4.56
CA CYS A 96 -6.67 -12.02 -3.19
C CYS A 96 -7.85 -11.14 -2.84
N ARG A 97 -8.60 -11.53 -1.81
CA ARG A 97 -9.62 -10.67 -1.21
C ARG A 97 -8.91 -9.70 -0.28
N TRP A 98 -9.36 -8.47 -0.31
CA TRP A 98 -8.91 -7.41 0.56
C TRP A 98 -10.13 -6.84 1.26
N PHE A 99 -10.26 -7.10 2.55
CA PHE A 99 -11.42 -6.69 3.31
C PHE A 99 -11.04 -5.62 4.32
N ASP A 100 -11.74 -4.49 4.22
CA ASP A 100 -11.69 -3.37 5.15
C ASP A 100 -12.96 -3.37 5.99
N PHE A 101 -12.83 -3.06 7.25
CA PHE A 101 -13.99 -2.89 8.12
C PHE A 101 -14.59 -1.51 7.91
N GLN A 102 -15.90 -1.40 8.12
CA GLN A 102 -16.60 -0.10 8.07
C GLN A 102 -16.07 0.87 9.14
N ASP A 103 -15.61 0.35 10.27
CA ASP A 103 -14.87 1.12 11.28
C ASP A 103 -13.36 0.88 11.05
N PRO A 104 -12.63 1.89 10.58
CA PRO A 104 -11.19 1.76 10.35
C PRO A 104 -10.38 1.70 11.64
N GLN A 105 -11.00 1.91 12.82
CA GLN A 105 -10.32 1.94 14.11
C GLN A 105 -10.44 0.59 14.81
N HIS A 106 -9.30 -0.06 15.04
CA HIS A 106 -9.22 -1.32 15.74
C HIS A 106 -8.49 -1.16 17.07
N SER A 107 -9.01 -1.78 18.11
CA SER A 107 -8.34 -1.83 19.40
C SER A 107 -7.42 -3.04 19.47
N LEU A 108 -6.14 -2.82 19.69
CA LEU A 108 -5.14 -3.86 19.87
C LEU A 108 -4.59 -3.82 21.29
N LYS A 109 -4.68 -4.94 21.99
CA LYS A 109 -4.17 -5.09 23.35
C LYS A 109 -2.98 -6.05 23.35
N VAL A 110 -1.88 -5.58 23.89
CA VAL A 110 -0.63 -6.34 23.96
C VAL A 110 -0.22 -6.51 25.41
N GLY A 111 0.09 -7.73 25.84
CA GLY A 111 0.60 -8.07 27.17
C GLY A 111 -0.20 -9.18 27.87
N ASP A 112 0.52 -10.02 28.62
CA ASP A 112 -0.02 -11.21 29.30
C ASP A 112 -0.51 -10.95 30.74
N SER A 113 -0.31 -9.75 31.30
CA SER A 113 -0.65 -9.48 32.70
C SER A 113 -1.44 -8.19 32.88
N LEU A 114 -2.23 -8.15 33.97
CA LEU A 114 -3.07 -7.02 34.37
C LEU A 114 -2.31 -5.70 34.54
N SER A 115 -0.99 -5.76 34.72
CA SER A 115 -0.13 -4.59 34.97
C SER A 115 0.54 -3.99 33.72
N THR A 116 0.55 -4.71 32.59
CA THR A 116 1.23 -4.31 31.35
C THR A 116 0.31 -4.25 30.12
N ASN A 117 -1.00 -4.17 30.34
CA ASN A 117 -1.98 -4.09 29.27
C ASN A 117 -1.90 -2.72 28.58
N LYS A 118 -1.20 -2.67 27.45
CA LYS A 118 -1.22 -1.51 26.56
C LYS A 118 -2.36 -1.69 25.57
N LEU A 119 -3.28 -0.75 25.54
CA LEU A 119 -4.35 -0.64 24.55
C LEU A 119 -3.95 0.40 23.53
N PHE A 120 -3.97 0.02 22.27
CA PHE A 120 -3.71 0.88 21.15
C PHE A 120 -4.94 0.93 20.24
N THR A 121 -5.18 2.08 19.64
CA THR A 121 -6.16 2.24 18.57
C THR A 121 -5.41 2.43 17.29
N GLU A 122 -5.59 1.53 16.34
CA GLU A 122 -4.87 1.51 15.07
C GLU A 122 -5.82 1.60 13.89
N THR A 123 -5.31 2.16 12.81
CA THR A 123 -5.94 2.16 11.50
C THR A 123 -5.04 1.42 10.52
N GLY A 124 -5.57 1.06 9.35
CA GLY A 124 -4.75 0.41 8.32
C GLY A 124 -4.47 -1.07 8.59
N LEU A 125 -5.37 -1.73 9.33
CA LEU A 125 -5.37 -3.18 9.47
C LEU A 125 -6.40 -3.77 8.50
N TYR A 126 -5.97 -4.72 7.68
CA TYR A 126 -6.82 -5.36 6.68
C TYR A 126 -6.82 -6.87 6.82
N LEU A 127 -7.98 -7.47 6.56
CA LEU A 127 -8.09 -8.91 6.39
C LEU A 127 -7.83 -9.27 4.93
N VAL A 128 -6.90 -10.17 4.72
CA VAL A 128 -6.47 -10.55 3.36
C VAL A 128 -6.31 -12.07 3.23
N ASP A 129 -6.42 -12.55 2.01
CA ASP A 129 -6.03 -13.94 1.69
C ASP A 129 -4.51 -14.10 1.80
N SER A 130 -4.07 -15.32 2.10
CA SER A 130 -2.63 -15.65 2.20
C SER A 130 -1.87 -15.44 0.90
N THR A 131 -2.57 -15.37 -0.24
CA THR A 131 -2.02 -15.08 -1.57
C THR A 131 -1.55 -13.64 -1.76
N VAL A 132 -1.76 -12.77 -0.75
CA VAL A 132 -1.38 -11.35 -0.80
C VAL A 132 0.11 -11.14 -1.11
N PHE A 133 0.98 -11.96 -0.54
CA PHE A 133 2.43 -11.85 -0.75
C PHE A 133 2.84 -12.32 -2.14
N GLU A 134 2.22 -13.37 -2.66
CA GLU A 134 2.44 -13.88 -4.00
C GLU A 134 1.94 -12.86 -5.06
N LEU A 135 0.72 -12.37 -4.89
CA LEU A 135 0.08 -11.48 -5.85
C LEU A 135 0.73 -10.09 -5.89
N PHE A 136 0.98 -9.49 -4.73
CA PHE A 136 1.47 -8.11 -4.64
C PHE A 136 2.98 -8.00 -4.43
N GLY A 137 3.67 -9.12 -4.14
CA GLY A 137 5.13 -9.12 -3.95
C GLY A 137 5.59 -8.34 -2.71
N TYR A 138 4.72 -8.13 -1.71
CA TYR A 138 5.13 -7.46 -0.48
C TYR A 138 6.20 -8.27 0.25
N PRO A 139 7.36 -7.66 0.56
CA PRO A 139 8.44 -8.38 1.22
C PRO A 139 8.13 -8.61 2.70
N LEU A 140 8.54 -9.76 3.23
CA LEU A 140 8.66 -9.96 4.66
C LEU A 140 10.12 -9.81 5.10
N LYS A 141 10.35 -9.06 6.16
CA LYS A 141 11.66 -8.97 6.83
C LYS A 141 11.89 -10.19 7.70
N VAL A 142 10.81 -10.66 8.36
CA VAL A 142 10.80 -11.87 9.21
C VAL A 142 9.51 -12.63 8.92
N GLY A 143 9.62 -13.96 8.87
CA GLY A 143 8.50 -14.85 8.53
C GLY A 143 8.62 -15.43 7.12
N ASP A 144 7.71 -16.35 6.79
CA ASP A 144 7.64 -16.99 5.49
C ASP A 144 6.36 -16.56 4.77
N PRO A 145 6.45 -15.90 3.61
CA PRO A 145 5.30 -15.40 2.87
C PRO A 145 4.30 -16.49 2.49
N ASN A 146 4.76 -17.76 2.35
CA ASN A 146 3.89 -18.87 2.00
C ASN A 146 3.02 -19.35 3.17
N THR A 147 3.39 -19.04 4.40
CA THR A 147 2.73 -19.57 5.60
C THR A 147 2.20 -18.51 6.56
N ALA A 148 2.67 -17.27 6.44
CA ALA A 148 2.42 -16.21 7.42
C ALA A 148 0.93 -15.94 7.68
N LEU A 149 0.06 -15.97 6.64
CA LEU A 149 -1.37 -15.68 6.74
C LEU A 149 -2.26 -16.87 6.40
N VAL A 150 -1.72 -18.08 6.36
CA VAL A 150 -2.50 -19.29 6.04
C VAL A 150 -3.43 -19.67 7.21
N ARG A 151 -2.96 -19.56 8.44
CA ARG A 151 -3.76 -19.94 9.61
C ARG A 151 -4.66 -18.80 10.06
N PRO A 152 -5.95 -19.06 10.37
CA PRO A 152 -6.75 -18.10 11.11
C PRO A 152 -6.07 -17.64 12.40
N GLY A 153 -6.30 -16.39 12.80
CA GLY A 153 -5.64 -15.81 13.96
C GLY A 153 -4.17 -15.43 13.71
N SER A 154 -3.72 -15.36 12.46
CA SER A 154 -2.39 -14.88 12.11
C SER A 154 -2.42 -13.39 11.77
N ILE A 155 -1.37 -12.66 12.20
CA ILE A 155 -1.17 -11.24 11.85
C ILE A 155 0.29 -11.01 11.45
N VAL A 156 0.46 -10.22 10.40
CA VAL A 156 1.76 -9.67 9.97
C VAL A 156 1.73 -8.18 10.24
N LEU A 157 2.75 -7.64 10.87
CA LEU A 157 2.85 -6.24 11.31
C LEU A 157 3.90 -5.48 10.50
N SER A 158 3.70 -4.16 10.37
CA SER A 158 4.80 -3.27 9.97
C SER A 158 5.91 -3.26 11.04
N GLU A 159 7.12 -2.89 10.66
CA GLU A 159 8.22 -2.73 11.62
C GLU A 159 7.87 -1.69 12.69
N GLU A 160 7.15 -0.62 12.30
CA GLU A 160 6.73 0.45 13.19
C GLU A 160 5.76 -0.06 14.26
N LEU A 161 4.73 -0.81 13.85
CA LEU A 161 3.79 -1.41 14.81
C LEU A 161 4.46 -2.45 15.70
N ALA A 162 5.32 -3.30 15.14
CA ALA A 162 6.06 -4.28 15.94
C ALA A 162 6.91 -3.61 17.01
N LYS A 163 7.63 -2.54 16.66
CA LYS A 163 8.43 -1.75 17.60
C LYS A 163 7.57 -1.00 18.63
N LYS A 164 6.44 -0.45 18.20
CA LYS A 164 5.47 0.25 19.07
C LYS A 164 4.93 -0.69 20.15
N TYR A 165 4.61 -1.92 19.80
CA TYR A 165 3.99 -2.89 20.70
C TYR A 165 4.99 -3.61 21.59
N PHE A 166 6.10 -4.06 21.02
CA PHE A 166 7.02 -4.99 21.65
C PHE A 166 8.38 -4.36 22.00
N GLY A 167 8.63 -3.10 21.56
CA GLY A 167 9.93 -2.45 21.75
C GLY A 167 11.04 -3.23 21.06
N ASP A 168 12.09 -3.57 21.81
CA ASP A 168 13.23 -4.32 21.30
C ASP A 168 13.08 -5.86 21.47
N SER A 169 11.92 -6.31 21.99
CA SER A 169 11.66 -7.74 22.16
C SER A 169 11.22 -8.35 20.83
N ASP A 170 11.63 -9.59 20.57
CA ASP A 170 11.17 -10.35 19.39
C ASP A 170 9.64 -10.46 19.38
N PRO A 171 8.96 -9.94 18.33
CA PRO A 171 7.50 -9.98 18.21
C PRO A 171 6.97 -11.34 17.74
N MET A 172 7.80 -12.18 17.13
CA MET A 172 7.36 -13.43 16.52
C MET A 172 6.74 -14.40 17.53
N GLY A 173 5.58 -14.94 17.16
CA GLY A 173 4.82 -15.88 17.99
C GLY A 173 4.10 -15.24 19.18
N LYS A 174 4.23 -13.93 19.42
CA LYS A 174 3.49 -13.23 20.48
C LYS A 174 2.04 -13.01 20.08
N MET A 175 1.20 -12.95 21.10
CA MET A 175 -0.25 -12.78 20.92
C MET A 175 -0.64 -11.33 21.08
N ILE A 176 -1.56 -10.90 20.25
CA ILE A 176 -2.22 -9.58 20.28
C ILE A 176 -3.71 -9.83 20.37
N ARG A 177 -4.39 -9.22 21.35
CA ARG A 177 -5.85 -9.28 21.41
C ARG A 177 -6.46 -8.16 20.58
N TRP A 178 -7.23 -8.55 19.57
CA TRP A 178 -7.91 -7.66 18.65
C TRP A 178 -9.38 -7.49 19.04
N ASP A 179 -9.81 -6.22 19.15
CA ASP A 179 -11.17 -5.80 19.51
C ASP A 179 -11.78 -6.57 20.71
N GLY A 180 -10.91 -6.87 21.66
CA GLY A 180 -11.27 -7.53 22.92
C GLY A 180 -11.71 -9.00 22.81
N SER A 181 -11.87 -9.52 21.59
CA SER A 181 -12.48 -10.83 21.34
C SER A 181 -11.55 -11.85 20.68
N GLN A 182 -10.62 -11.39 19.84
CA GLN A 182 -9.78 -12.26 19.01
C GLN A 182 -8.33 -12.22 19.43
N ASP A 183 -7.72 -13.39 19.54
CA ASP A 183 -6.28 -13.52 19.75
C ASP A 183 -5.58 -13.75 18.41
N LEU A 184 -4.70 -12.83 18.04
CA LEU A 184 -3.90 -12.88 16.84
C LEU A 184 -2.45 -13.17 17.18
N MET A 185 -1.86 -14.16 16.53
CA MET A 185 -0.45 -14.51 16.66
C MET A 185 0.38 -13.78 15.61
N VAL A 186 1.44 -13.11 16.01
CA VAL A 186 2.39 -12.48 15.09
C VAL A 186 3.17 -13.55 14.33
N THR A 187 2.99 -13.61 13.04
CA THR A 187 3.56 -14.62 12.14
C THR A 187 4.54 -14.05 11.12
N GLY A 188 4.66 -12.73 11.09
CA GLY A 188 5.62 -12.06 10.21
C GLY A 188 5.75 -10.58 10.50
N ILE A 189 6.85 -10.02 10.02
CA ILE A 189 7.11 -8.59 10.01
C ILE A 189 7.34 -8.17 8.56
N LEU A 190 6.62 -7.14 8.13
CA LEU A 190 6.74 -6.57 6.80
C LEU A 190 8.15 -5.98 6.60
N GLY A 191 8.65 -6.14 5.40
CA GLY A 191 9.78 -5.37 4.92
C GLY A 191 9.33 -3.99 4.43
N GLU A 192 10.26 -3.25 3.86
CA GLU A 192 10.00 -1.92 3.32
C GLU A 192 9.10 -2.00 2.09
N ILE A 193 7.94 -1.33 2.16
CA ILE A 193 7.01 -1.18 1.05
C ILE A 193 7.30 0.19 0.41
N PRO A 194 7.46 0.26 -0.93
CA PRO A 194 7.72 1.52 -1.61
C PRO A 194 6.63 2.58 -1.36
N ASP A 195 7.03 3.84 -1.20
CA ASP A 195 6.11 4.97 -0.97
C ASP A 195 5.10 5.20 -2.10
N ASN A 196 5.40 4.70 -3.29
CA ASN A 196 4.54 4.73 -4.47
C ASN A 196 3.63 3.50 -4.59
N SER A 197 3.20 2.94 -3.47
CA SER A 197 2.10 1.98 -3.39
C SER A 197 0.76 2.68 -3.18
N HIS A 198 -0.26 2.28 -3.94
CA HIS A 198 -1.64 2.77 -3.75
C HIS A 198 -2.26 2.22 -2.47
N ILE A 199 -1.89 1.01 -2.07
CA ILE A 199 -2.42 0.38 -0.87
C ILE A 199 -1.41 0.60 0.26
N ARG A 200 -1.84 1.33 1.28
CA ARG A 200 -1.05 1.56 2.50
C ARG A 200 -1.71 0.85 3.66
N PHE A 201 -0.92 0.12 4.40
CA PHE A 201 -1.38 -0.64 5.56
C PHE A 201 -0.28 -0.79 6.59
N GLU A 202 -0.70 -0.96 7.84
CA GLU A 202 0.17 -1.16 8.98
C GLU A 202 0.21 -2.62 9.43
N GLY A 203 -0.81 -3.38 9.07
CA GLY A 203 -0.86 -4.80 9.38
C GLY A 203 -1.86 -5.56 8.52
N LEU A 204 -1.54 -6.84 8.32
CA LEU A 204 -2.35 -7.77 7.56
C LEU A 204 -2.78 -8.93 8.46
N VAL A 205 -4.07 -9.18 8.50
CA VAL A 205 -4.66 -10.28 9.27
C VAL A 205 -5.17 -11.35 8.30
N SER A 206 -5.00 -12.61 8.65
CA SER A 206 -5.56 -13.71 7.86
C SER A 206 -7.07 -13.58 7.73
N ILE A 207 -7.59 -13.58 6.51
CA ILE A 207 -9.03 -13.53 6.24
C ILE A 207 -9.78 -14.74 6.81
N GLY A 208 -9.08 -15.85 7.00
CA GLY A 208 -9.60 -17.04 7.68
C GLY A 208 -10.09 -16.75 9.10
N THR A 209 -9.60 -15.68 9.74
CA THR A 209 -10.01 -15.27 11.09
C THR A 209 -11.49 -14.90 11.12
N ILE A 210 -12.00 -14.15 10.13
CA ILE A 210 -13.41 -13.77 10.08
C ILE A 210 -14.30 -14.93 9.64
N LEU A 211 -13.80 -15.85 8.85
CA LEU A 211 -14.56 -17.00 8.38
C LEU A 211 -14.97 -17.96 9.50
N GLN A 212 -14.24 -17.96 10.61
CA GLN A 212 -14.59 -18.76 11.79
C GLN A 212 -15.86 -18.25 12.51
N PHE A 213 -16.27 -17.00 12.28
CA PHE A 213 -17.47 -16.43 12.88
C PHE A 213 -18.75 -16.66 12.06
N TRP A 214 -18.61 -17.02 10.79
CA TRP A 214 -19.72 -17.20 9.88
C TRP A 214 -20.08 -18.68 9.67
N GLN A 215 -19.43 -19.58 10.42
CA GLN A 215 -19.78 -20.99 10.54
C GLN A 215 -20.62 -21.24 11.79
#